data_2888b99ebc84c16c7c08e1aa124bd7b2
#
_entry.id   2888b99ebc84c16c7c08e1aa124bd7b2
#
_cell.length_a   1.000
_cell.length_b   1.000
_cell.length_c   1.000
_cell.angle_alpha   90.00
_cell.angle_beta   90.00
_cell.angle_gamma   90.00
#
_symmetry.space_group_name_H-M   'P 1'
#
loop_
_entity.id
_entity.type
_entity.pdbx_description
1 polymer ?
#
loop_
_entity_poly.entity_id
_entity_poly.type
_entity_poly.pdbx_seq_one_letter_code
_entity_poly.pdbx_strand_id
1 'polypeptide(L)'
;DIGHELSNCLLACASCNQLRNRSDDKVTRLRIQLNKYCRLHKLPSTLSNEKEYYDLREGITGGLSMVMHRKNIRGVSHINKFKFEHNKVISYDTPNIVSHVVGVDFNSLYPSSFSSNYHEFNPYHGGIMYMPGSLITRFECYDENGNKKDEVYKKCMNIIYTKHRYEPNPELIFRAKVKLECPINKINDLINFPPVFRNFDIKNTEDVIGSYMYQYGKKNKISVIDKTDTKLTMTLDTMGEFKSFGCYYLWFLIDHGLKVTDILNLSLYEANKAFHPFVNEFMRKRQDIIAGKSSGNEKFYKISMNGSYGYDGMNTEKYSKVKICDSDKAYQSIVSDTYINGSRIADDTFLIQSNPKSFRCKTCIQTAFFTLDNAKFWYLTFIYDFMFKCLDTNKFHLTSADTDSAYFAIAGNMNESNDQVFKYIIKDKEFYDENIYKFMPDPSINTVYDEKKILGCCVEKYGDNQVALCPKCYTIWNNNGVTKSLKLKGVSLKTNKIVSSDYKDIL
;
A
#
# COMPACT_ATOMS: atom_id res chain seq x y z
N ASP A 1 2.99 9.80 -50.54
CA ASP A 1 3.96 10.88 -50.40
C ASP A 1 3.24 12.09 -49.81
N ILE A 2 3.40 12.29 -48.53
CA ILE A 2 2.92 13.49 -47.83
C ILE A 2 3.97 14.56 -48.16
N GLY A 3 3.64 15.49 -49.09
CA GLY A 3 4.56 16.54 -49.55
C GLY A 3 5.21 17.30 -48.40
N HIS A 4 6.37 17.89 -48.65
CA HIS A 4 7.16 18.69 -47.69
C HIS A 4 6.55 20.08 -47.43
N GLU A 5 5.23 20.15 -47.27
CA GLU A 5 4.58 21.38 -46.88
C GLU A 5 4.76 21.66 -45.36
N LEU A 6 4.94 22.92 -44.98
CA LEU A 6 5.12 23.35 -43.60
C LEU A 6 3.98 22.86 -42.67
N SER A 7 2.77 22.72 -43.20
CA SER A 7 1.61 22.14 -42.51
C SER A 7 1.79 20.67 -42.12
N ASN A 8 2.66 19.94 -42.83
CA ASN A 8 2.98 18.55 -42.59
C ASN A 8 4.27 18.35 -41.78
N CYS A 9 4.99 19.45 -41.48
CA CYS A 9 6.22 19.38 -40.69
C CYS A 9 5.92 19.41 -39.18
N LEU A 10 6.34 18.37 -38.50
CA LEU A 10 6.32 18.31 -37.04
C LEU A 10 7.67 18.74 -36.48
N LEU A 11 7.72 19.85 -35.74
CA LEU A 11 8.87 20.22 -34.92
C LEU A 11 9.10 19.14 -33.84
N ALA A 12 10.10 18.31 -34.06
CA ALA A 12 10.53 17.30 -33.13
C ALA A 12 11.87 17.70 -32.50
N CYS A 13 11.97 17.65 -31.17
CA CYS A 13 13.28 17.73 -30.51
C CYS A 13 14.14 16.50 -30.84
N ALA A 14 15.45 16.57 -30.59
CA ALA A 14 16.38 15.50 -30.91
C ALA A 14 15.95 14.13 -30.39
N SER A 15 15.40 14.08 -29.15
CA SER A 15 14.87 12.85 -28.55
C SER A 15 13.65 12.30 -29.31
N CYS A 16 12.74 13.18 -29.73
CA CYS A 16 11.58 12.76 -30.53
C CYS A 16 11.96 12.29 -31.92
N ASN A 17 12.99 12.89 -32.50
CA ASN A 17 13.51 12.47 -33.81
C ASN A 17 14.23 11.10 -33.73
N GLN A 18 14.93 10.82 -32.64
CA GLN A 18 15.49 9.48 -32.40
C GLN A 18 14.40 8.39 -32.22
N LEU A 19 13.23 8.74 -31.71
CA LEU A 19 12.09 7.83 -31.57
C LEU A 19 11.45 7.50 -32.95
N ARG A 20 11.71 8.32 -33.98
CA ARG A 20 11.20 8.12 -35.33
C ARG A 20 11.85 6.93 -36.02
N ASN A 21 13.02 6.51 -35.62
CA ASN A 21 13.83 5.49 -36.28
C ASN A 21 13.02 4.19 -36.47
N ARG A 22 12.53 3.92 -37.71
CA ARG A 22 11.80 2.73 -38.15
C ARG A 22 10.34 2.59 -37.69
N SER A 23 9.67 3.65 -37.21
CA SER A 23 8.24 3.60 -36.90
C SER A 23 7.39 4.33 -37.92
N ASP A 24 6.17 3.85 -38.13
CA ASP A 24 5.14 4.51 -38.93
C ASP A 24 4.94 5.96 -38.47
N ASP A 25 4.75 6.89 -39.40
CA ASP A 25 4.54 8.31 -39.11
C ASP A 25 3.34 8.55 -38.18
N LYS A 26 2.29 7.74 -38.28
CA LYS A 26 1.13 7.82 -37.35
C LYS A 26 1.54 7.53 -35.92
N VAL A 27 2.35 6.49 -35.72
CA VAL A 27 2.86 6.13 -34.37
C VAL A 27 3.81 7.20 -33.86
N THR A 28 4.65 7.77 -34.72
CA THR A 28 5.55 8.88 -34.37
C THR A 28 4.76 10.13 -33.93
N ARG A 29 3.73 10.50 -34.68
CA ARG A 29 2.84 11.63 -34.33
C ARG A 29 2.16 11.43 -32.98
N LEU A 30 1.62 10.25 -32.71
CA LEU A 30 1.00 9.92 -31.44
C LEU A 30 2.01 10.00 -30.27
N ARG A 31 3.24 9.53 -30.47
CA ARG A 31 4.30 9.64 -29.47
C ARG A 31 4.68 11.10 -29.15
N ILE A 32 4.79 11.94 -30.19
CA ILE A 32 5.07 13.38 -30.02
C ILE A 32 3.92 14.06 -29.26
N GLN A 33 2.68 13.76 -29.63
CA GLN A 33 1.50 14.30 -28.93
C GLN A 33 1.48 13.86 -27.47
N LEU A 34 1.73 12.58 -27.22
CA LEU A 34 1.81 12.05 -25.86
C LEU A 34 2.92 12.73 -25.04
N ASN A 35 4.12 12.89 -25.61
CA ASN A 35 5.21 13.58 -24.93
C ASN A 35 4.89 15.05 -24.62
N LYS A 36 4.22 15.76 -25.54
CA LYS A 36 3.72 17.13 -25.27
C LYS A 36 2.70 17.14 -24.14
N TYR A 37 1.76 16.22 -24.18
CA TYR A 37 0.76 16.06 -23.12
C TYR A 37 1.42 15.77 -21.77
N CYS A 38 2.34 14.83 -21.71
CA CYS A 38 3.07 14.48 -20.49
C CYS A 38 3.79 15.69 -19.87
N ARG A 39 4.49 16.49 -20.72
CA ARG A 39 5.18 17.71 -20.25
C ARG A 39 4.20 18.77 -19.75
N LEU A 40 3.11 19.00 -20.49
CA LEU A 40 2.11 20.01 -20.12
C LEU A 40 1.44 19.68 -18.79
N HIS A 41 1.18 18.39 -18.53
CA HIS A 41 0.51 17.91 -17.33
C HIS A 41 1.47 17.42 -16.24
N LYS A 42 2.78 17.68 -16.37
CA LYS A 42 3.82 17.25 -15.42
C LYS A 42 3.73 15.76 -15.07
N LEU A 43 3.40 14.93 -16.05
CA LEU A 43 3.29 13.48 -15.87
C LEU A 43 4.64 12.87 -15.55
N PRO A 44 4.67 11.78 -14.77
CA PRO A 44 5.92 11.12 -14.42
C PRO A 44 6.64 10.59 -15.64
N SER A 45 7.95 10.74 -15.64
CA SER A 45 8.86 10.11 -16.60
C SER A 45 9.60 8.94 -15.96
N THR A 46 10.07 8.00 -16.76
CA THR A 46 10.92 6.90 -16.27
C THR A 46 12.21 7.47 -15.67
N LEU A 47 12.65 6.88 -14.57
CA LEU A 47 13.85 7.33 -13.87
C LEU A 47 15.12 6.91 -14.61
N SER A 48 16.05 7.84 -14.75
CA SER A 48 17.42 7.60 -15.18
C SER A 48 18.41 7.49 -13.99
N ASN A 49 17.98 7.90 -12.79
CA ASN A 49 18.81 7.83 -11.59
C ASN A 49 18.64 6.46 -10.91
N GLU A 50 19.70 5.66 -10.95
CA GLU A 50 19.73 4.30 -10.44
C GLU A 50 19.58 4.26 -8.91
N LYS A 51 20.23 5.15 -8.17
CA LYS A 51 20.14 5.23 -6.69
C LYS A 51 18.70 5.52 -6.27
N GLU A 52 18.03 6.45 -6.96
CA GLU A 52 16.62 6.78 -6.69
C GLU A 52 15.69 5.60 -7.00
N TYR A 53 15.95 4.89 -8.08
CA TYR A 53 15.17 3.69 -8.41
C TYR A 53 15.23 2.66 -7.29
N TYR A 54 16.42 2.35 -6.76
CA TYR A 54 16.55 1.35 -5.70
C TYR A 54 15.93 1.80 -4.37
N ASP A 55 16.03 3.09 -4.02
CA ASP A 55 15.37 3.62 -2.84
C ASP A 55 13.83 3.55 -2.92
N LEU A 56 13.27 3.83 -4.09
CA LEU A 56 11.84 3.64 -4.34
C LEU A 56 11.45 2.16 -4.35
N ARG A 57 12.27 1.32 -4.99
CA ARG A 57 12.03 -0.13 -5.08
C ARG A 57 11.98 -0.79 -3.70
N GLU A 58 12.88 -0.41 -2.80
CA GLU A 58 12.88 -0.87 -1.41
C GLU A 58 11.57 -0.49 -0.69
N GLY A 59 11.01 0.68 -0.96
CA GLY A 59 9.76 1.17 -0.36
C GLY A 59 8.49 0.53 -0.93
N ILE A 60 8.56 -0.20 -2.06
CA ILE A 60 7.41 -0.92 -2.61
C ILE A 60 7.22 -2.24 -1.85
N THR A 61 6.52 -2.18 -0.73
CA THR A 61 6.33 -3.30 0.20
C THR A 61 5.01 -4.05 0.02
N GLY A 62 4.06 -3.48 -0.74
CA GLY A 62 2.69 -3.99 -0.83
C GLY A 62 1.79 -3.49 0.30
N GLY A 63 0.59 -4.04 0.41
CA GLY A 63 -0.38 -3.75 1.46
C GLY A 63 -0.16 -4.60 2.71
N LEU A 64 -0.46 -4.02 3.88
CA LEU A 64 -0.39 -4.72 5.16
C LEU A 64 -1.31 -5.95 5.16
N SER A 65 -0.79 -7.08 5.59
CA SER A 65 -1.60 -8.29 5.75
C SER A 65 -1.09 -9.05 6.98
N MET A 66 -1.86 -9.01 8.07
CA MET A 66 -1.45 -9.57 9.36
C MET A 66 -2.63 -10.00 10.22
N VAL A 67 -2.35 -10.83 11.23
CA VAL A 67 -3.28 -11.22 12.30
C VAL A 67 -2.64 -10.85 13.62
N MET A 68 -3.36 -10.10 14.47
CA MET A 68 -2.95 -9.77 15.84
C MET A 68 -3.65 -10.67 16.86
N HIS A 69 -4.98 -10.83 16.75
CA HIS A 69 -5.77 -11.63 17.69
C HIS A 69 -6.52 -12.72 16.94
N ARG A 70 -6.09 -13.96 17.12
CA ARG A 70 -6.58 -15.10 16.34
C ARG A 70 -8.01 -15.54 16.68
N LYS A 71 -8.42 -15.41 17.94
CA LYS A 71 -9.70 -15.94 18.45
C LYS A 71 -10.49 -14.84 19.15
N ASN A 72 -11.65 -14.51 18.61
CA ASN A 72 -12.52 -13.48 19.12
C ASN A 72 -13.95 -14.03 19.17
N ILE A 73 -14.40 -14.41 20.34
CA ILE A 73 -15.68 -15.11 20.59
C ILE A 73 -16.56 -14.23 21.47
N ARG A 74 -17.77 -13.95 21.00
CA ARG A 74 -18.80 -13.20 21.73
C ARG A 74 -19.05 -13.81 23.11
N GLY A 75 -19.03 -13.00 24.14
CA GLY A 75 -19.30 -13.41 25.53
C GLY A 75 -18.16 -14.18 26.20
N VAL A 76 -17.05 -14.45 25.50
CA VAL A 76 -15.91 -15.23 26.00
C VAL A 76 -14.61 -14.46 25.94
N SER A 77 -14.27 -13.92 24.77
CA SER A 77 -13.01 -13.20 24.59
C SER A 77 -13.07 -11.80 25.19
N HIS A 78 -11.98 -11.36 25.78
CA HIS A 78 -11.82 -10.00 26.27
C HIS A 78 -11.17 -9.09 25.23
N ILE A 79 -11.41 -7.78 25.34
CA ILE A 79 -10.64 -6.80 24.59
C ILE A 79 -9.23 -6.78 25.15
N ASN A 80 -8.26 -7.15 24.33
CA ASN A 80 -6.84 -7.21 24.68
C ASN A 80 -6.13 -5.91 24.29
N LYS A 81 -5.19 -5.48 25.11
CA LYS A 81 -4.38 -4.28 24.92
C LYS A 81 -2.91 -4.55 25.18
N PHE A 82 -2.09 -3.77 24.49
CA PHE A 82 -0.66 -3.67 24.76
C PHE A 82 -0.36 -2.40 25.54
N LYS A 83 0.56 -2.49 26.48
CA LYS A 83 1.08 -1.38 27.28
C LYS A 83 2.59 -1.50 27.38
N PHE A 84 3.28 -0.37 27.26
CA PHE A 84 4.72 -0.28 27.55
C PHE A 84 4.90 0.21 28.98
N GLU A 85 5.53 -0.60 29.79
CA GLU A 85 5.76 -0.34 31.19
C GLU A 85 7.03 -1.06 31.67
N HIS A 86 7.84 -0.40 32.50
CA HIS A 86 9.14 -0.92 32.99
C HIS A 86 10.05 -1.46 31.88
N ASN A 87 10.15 -0.72 30.77
CA ASN A 87 10.91 -1.08 29.56
C ASN A 87 10.51 -2.40 28.90
N LYS A 88 9.26 -2.81 29.08
CA LYS A 88 8.69 -4.03 28.47
C LYS A 88 7.32 -3.74 27.88
N VAL A 89 7.03 -4.45 26.80
CA VAL A 89 5.66 -4.52 26.28
C VAL A 89 4.93 -5.64 27.01
N ILE A 90 3.81 -5.32 27.61
CA ILE A 90 2.91 -6.29 28.23
C ILE A 90 1.59 -6.32 27.48
N SER A 91 1.04 -7.52 27.32
CA SER A 91 -0.32 -7.74 26.82
C SER A 91 -1.23 -8.02 28.01
N TYR A 92 -2.40 -7.41 28.03
CA TYR A 92 -3.37 -7.62 29.10
C TYR A 92 -4.81 -7.57 28.59
N ASP A 93 -5.67 -8.35 29.20
CA ASP A 93 -7.09 -8.34 28.94
C ASP A 93 -7.78 -7.24 29.77
N THR A 94 -8.57 -6.40 29.11
CA THR A 94 -9.43 -5.44 29.78
C THR A 94 -10.66 -6.16 30.34
N PRO A 95 -11.43 -5.54 31.25
CA PRO A 95 -12.71 -6.12 31.73
C PRO A 95 -13.80 -6.15 30.64
N ASN A 96 -13.55 -5.54 29.48
CA ASN A 96 -14.52 -5.46 28.39
C ASN A 96 -14.56 -6.76 27.58
N ILE A 97 -15.75 -7.38 27.49
CA ILE A 97 -15.98 -8.64 26.80
C ILE A 97 -16.45 -8.37 25.37
N VAL A 98 -15.92 -9.11 24.42
CA VAL A 98 -16.29 -9.02 22.98
C VAL A 98 -17.76 -9.32 22.79
N SER A 99 -18.50 -8.39 22.20
CA SER A 99 -19.90 -8.55 21.79
C SER A 99 -20.05 -8.92 20.31
N HIS A 100 -19.15 -8.47 19.45
CA HIS A 100 -19.17 -8.73 18.01
C HIS A 100 -17.85 -8.34 17.34
N VAL A 101 -17.72 -8.69 16.08
CA VAL A 101 -16.60 -8.33 15.22
C VAL A 101 -17.10 -7.51 14.04
N VAL A 102 -16.38 -6.46 13.68
CA VAL A 102 -16.66 -5.59 12.54
C VAL A 102 -15.46 -5.56 11.60
N GLY A 103 -15.68 -5.77 10.32
CA GLY A 103 -14.70 -5.57 9.24
C GLY A 103 -15.05 -4.31 8.46
N VAL A 104 -14.13 -3.37 8.43
CA VAL A 104 -14.18 -2.18 7.56
C VAL A 104 -13.27 -2.40 6.36
N ASP A 105 -13.69 -1.92 5.19
CA ASP A 105 -12.96 -2.07 3.94
C ASP A 105 -12.88 -0.72 3.21
N PHE A 106 -11.69 -0.39 2.71
CA PHE A 106 -11.49 0.77 1.87
C PHE A 106 -11.72 0.39 0.41
N ASN A 107 -12.90 0.66 -0.09
CA ASN A 107 -13.23 0.42 -1.49
C ASN A 107 -12.28 1.19 -2.41
N SER A 108 -11.53 0.44 -3.22
CA SER A 108 -10.57 1.03 -4.16
C SER A 108 -9.53 1.95 -3.46
N LEU A 109 -8.91 1.49 -2.37
CA LEU A 109 -7.93 2.23 -1.58
C LEU A 109 -6.83 2.87 -2.44
N TYR A 110 -6.22 2.13 -3.35
CA TYR A 110 -5.19 2.65 -4.23
C TYR A 110 -5.70 3.71 -5.22
N PRO A 111 -6.79 3.49 -5.97
CA PRO A 111 -7.41 4.57 -6.75
C PRO A 111 -7.76 5.81 -5.93
N SER A 112 -8.23 5.66 -4.69
CA SER A 112 -8.48 6.79 -3.79
C SER A 112 -7.21 7.59 -3.53
N SER A 113 -6.08 6.90 -3.31
CA SER A 113 -4.81 7.54 -2.94
C SER A 113 -4.11 8.27 -4.11
N PHE A 114 -4.35 7.87 -5.37
CA PHE A 114 -3.79 8.56 -6.53
C PHE A 114 -4.82 9.40 -7.32
N SER A 115 -6.08 9.42 -6.89
CA SER A 115 -7.14 10.20 -7.53
C SER A 115 -6.92 11.70 -7.47
N SER A 116 -6.14 12.17 -6.49
CA SER A 116 -6.01 13.58 -6.13
C SER A 116 -7.37 14.25 -5.87
N ASN A 117 -8.32 13.48 -5.32
CA ASN A 117 -9.58 14.02 -4.82
C ASN A 117 -9.35 14.76 -3.50
N TYR A 118 -10.22 15.73 -3.24
CA TYR A 118 -10.24 16.44 -1.97
C TYR A 118 -10.71 15.51 -0.84
N HIS A 119 -10.00 15.56 0.29
CA HIS A 119 -10.34 14.86 1.53
C HIS A 119 -10.20 15.82 2.72
N GLU A 120 -11.29 16.07 3.41
CA GLU A 120 -11.32 16.98 4.55
C GLU A 120 -10.39 16.55 5.69
N PHE A 121 -10.20 15.24 5.89
CA PHE A 121 -9.29 14.69 6.89
C PHE A 121 -7.80 14.69 6.47
N ASN A 122 -7.48 15.12 5.26
CA ASN A 122 -6.10 15.36 4.87
C ASN A 122 -5.73 16.82 5.17
N PRO A 123 -4.90 17.12 6.19
CA PRO A 123 -4.54 18.50 6.52
C PRO A 123 -3.53 19.09 5.53
N TYR A 124 -2.88 18.25 4.72
CA TYR A 124 -1.77 18.67 3.87
C TYR A 124 -2.24 19.11 2.50
N HIS A 125 -1.53 20.09 1.94
CA HIS A 125 -1.74 20.63 0.59
C HIS A 125 -3.20 20.95 0.25
N GLY A 126 -3.92 21.52 1.22
CA GLY A 126 -5.33 21.90 1.04
C GLY A 126 -6.27 20.73 0.83
N GLY A 127 -6.01 19.59 1.46
CA GLY A 127 -6.88 18.41 1.40
C GLY A 127 -6.62 17.47 0.22
N ILE A 128 -5.58 17.71 -0.59
CA ILE A 128 -5.34 16.95 -1.83
C ILE A 128 -4.01 16.19 -1.73
N MET A 129 -4.03 14.89 -1.99
CA MET A 129 -2.84 14.09 -2.19
C MET A 129 -2.34 14.24 -3.63
N TYR A 130 -1.24 14.95 -3.82
CA TYR A 130 -0.60 15.09 -5.13
C TYR A 130 0.25 13.85 -5.45
N MET A 131 0.37 13.56 -6.75
CA MET A 131 1.19 12.48 -7.26
C MET A 131 2.52 13.00 -7.83
N PRO A 132 3.58 12.17 -7.82
CA PRO A 132 4.88 12.60 -8.33
C PRO A 132 4.87 12.68 -9.86
N GLY A 133 5.42 13.76 -10.37
CA GLY A 133 5.81 13.91 -11.76
C GLY A 133 7.27 13.45 -11.99
N SER A 134 8.02 14.27 -12.72
CA SER A 134 9.44 14.04 -12.96
C SER A 134 10.29 14.31 -11.72
N LEU A 135 11.37 13.55 -11.56
CA LEU A 135 12.39 13.82 -10.56
C LEU A 135 13.12 15.12 -10.92
N ILE A 136 13.09 16.10 -10.01
CA ILE A 136 13.74 17.40 -10.19
C ILE A 136 15.16 17.38 -9.66
N THR A 137 15.31 16.90 -8.42
CA THR A 137 16.63 16.84 -7.78
C THR A 137 16.65 15.80 -6.67
N ARG A 138 17.84 15.32 -6.37
CA ARG A 138 18.13 14.43 -5.25
C ARG A 138 19.26 15.00 -4.42
N PHE A 139 19.07 15.05 -3.12
CA PHE A 139 20.04 15.48 -2.13
C PHE A 139 20.58 14.27 -1.37
N GLU A 140 21.90 14.09 -1.39
CA GLU A 140 22.60 13.10 -0.57
C GLU A 140 23.18 13.80 0.67
N CYS A 141 22.72 13.43 1.85
CA CYS A 141 23.12 14.06 3.12
C CYS A 141 24.49 13.62 3.61
N TYR A 142 25.08 12.59 3.01
CA TYR A 142 26.40 12.08 3.30
C TYR A 142 27.25 12.01 2.04
N ASP A 143 28.56 12.14 2.18
CA ASP A 143 29.51 11.91 1.10
C ASP A 143 29.84 10.40 0.96
N GLU A 144 30.72 10.06 0.02
CA GLU A 144 31.15 8.67 -0.22
C GLU A 144 31.95 8.07 0.94
N ASN A 145 32.51 8.91 1.80
CA ASN A 145 33.26 8.51 3.00
C ASN A 145 32.38 8.42 4.26
N GLY A 146 31.07 8.71 4.11
CA GLY A 146 30.12 8.69 5.22
C GLY A 146 30.10 9.97 6.08
N ASN A 147 30.76 11.06 5.64
CA ASN A 147 30.75 12.34 6.37
C ASN A 147 29.45 13.09 6.04
N LYS A 148 28.84 13.67 7.08
CA LYS A 148 27.61 14.44 6.95
C LYS A 148 27.86 15.77 6.24
N LYS A 149 27.03 16.10 5.25
CA LYS A 149 27.01 17.38 4.53
C LYS A 149 26.04 18.33 5.24
N ASP A 150 26.48 19.07 6.22
CA ASP A 150 25.65 19.85 7.14
C ASP A 150 24.68 20.80 6.44
N GLU A 151 25.10 21.53 5.40
CA GLU A 151 24.24 22.45 4.65
C GLU A 151 23.11 21.70 3.91
N VAL A 152 23.44 20.57 3.28
CA VAL A 152 22.45 19.73 2.59
C VAL A 152 21.48 19.12 3.59
N TYR A 153 22.01 18.66 4.72
CA TYR A 153 21.22 18.08 5.80
C TYR A 153 20.20 19.08 6.37
N LYS A 154 20.65 20.31 6.69
CA LYS A 154 19.78 21.41 7.15
C LYS A 154 18.71 21.73 6.12
N LYS A 155 19.06 21.77 4.82
CA LYS A 155 18.10 21.97 3.72
C LYS A 155 17.04 20.90 3.70
N CYS A 156 17.44 19.63 3.81
CA CYS A 156 16.51 18.49 3.86
C CYS A 156 15.58 18.56 5.08
N MET A 157 16.11 18.90 6.27
CA MET A 157 15.31 19.12 7.47
C MET A 157 14.29 20.23 7.28
N ASN A 158 14.66 21.36 6.68
CA ASN A 158 13.75 22.46 6.40
C ASN A 158 12.62 22.07 5.43
N ILE A 159 12.92 21.21 4.45
CA ILE A 159 11.90 20.69 3.53
C ILE A 159 10.93 19.77 4.28
N ILE A 160 11.41 18.84 5.09
CA ILE A 160 10.58 17.90 5.85
C ILE A 160 9.67 18.65 6.83
N TYR A 161 10.20 19.61 7.58
CA TYR A 161 9.47 20.35 8.61
C TYR A 161 8.87 21.68 8.11
N THR A 162 8.68 21.82 6.79
CA THR A 162 8.11 23.03 6.21
C THR A 162 6.69 23.32 6.73
N LYS A 163 6.40 24.59 7.00
CA LYS A 163 5.04 25.06 7.33
C LYS A 163 4.13 25.09 6.10
N HIS A 164 4.70 25.21 4.90
CA HIS A 164 3.98 25.22 3.63
C HIS A 164 3.30 23.88 3.30
N ARG A 165 3.53 22.84 4.09
CA ARG A 165 2.87 21.53 3.91
C ARG A 165 1.34 21.59 4.01
N TYR A 166 0.79 22.64 4.62
CA TYR A 166 -0.66 22.81 4.75
C TYR A 166 -1.25 23.68 3.63
N GLU A 167 -0.41 24.35 2.85
CA GLU A 167 -0.84 25.24 1.77
C GLU A 167 -1.27 24.46 0.52
N PRO A 168 -2.34 24.89 -0.18
CA PRO A 168 -2.77 24.25 -1.41
C PRO A 168 -1.79 24.48 -2.58
N ASN A 169 -1.92 23.68 -3.63
CA ASN A 169 -1.20 23.81 -4.90
C ASN A 169 0.34 23.80 -4.79
N PRO A 170 0.94 22.79 -4.18
CA PRO A 170 2.39 22.69 -4.13
C PRO A 170 2.98 22.55 -5.54
N GLU A 171 4.14 23.12 -5.76
CA GLU A 171 4.91 22.89 -6.99
C GLU A 171 5.66 21.56 -6.93
N LEU A 172 6.12 21.20 -5.72
CA LEU A 172 6.95 20.03 -5.48
C LEU A 172 6.40 19.19 -4.31
N ILE A 173 6.62 17.89 -4.42
CA ILE A 173 6.48 16.93 -3.34
C ILE A 173 7.80 16.18 -3.18
N PHE A 174 7.98 15.46 -2.07
CA PHE A 174 9.24 14.78 -1.81
C PHE A 174 9.08 13.32 -1.36
N ARG A 175 10.12 12.54 -1.61
CA ARG A 175 10.42 11.30 -0.92
C ARG A 175 11.68 11.52 -0.09
N ALA A 176 11.68 11.07 1.18
CA ALA A 176 12.83 11.13 2.06
C ALA A 176 13.20 9.74 2.59
N LYS A 177 14.47 9.40 2.64
CA LYS A 177 14.99 8.19 3.30
C LYS A 177 15.55 8.59 4.65
N VAL A 178 14.83 8.23 5.71
CA VAL A 178 15.05 8.74 7.07
C VAL A 178 15.04 7.63 8.11
N LYS A 179 15.64 7.91 9.28
CA LYS A 179 15.39 7.18 10.51
C LYS A 179 14.35 7.92 11.33
N LEU A 180 13.37 7.18 11.81
CA LEU A 180 12.35 7.68 12.73
C LEU A 180 12.49 7.00 14.08
N GLU A 181 12.26 7.75 15.14
CA GLU A 181 12.20 7.27 16.51
C GLU A 181 10.87 7.61 17.16
N CYS A 182 10.28 6.64 17.85
CA CYS A 182 9.10 6.84 18.69
C CYS A 182 9.55 7.26 20.09
N PRO A 183 9.30 8.50 20.55
CA PRO A 183 9.60 8.91 21.90
C PRO A 183 8.90 8.04 22.95
N ILE A 184 9.57 7.75 24.06
CA ILE A 184 9.03 6.86 25.12
C ILE A 184 7.65 7.28 25.60
N ASN A 185 7.38 8.58 25.73
CA ASN A 185 6.10 9.13 26.14
C ASN A 185 4.98 8.96 25.08
N LYS A 186 5.32 8.53 23.85
CA LYS A 186 4.37 8.27 22.75
C LYS A 186 4.11 6.79 22.52
N ILE A 187 4.90 5.90 23.08
CA ILE A 187 4.76 4.46 22.85
C ILE A 187 3.34 3.98 23.19
N ASN A 188 2.80 4.34 24.33
CA ASN A 188 1.46 3.90 24.75
C ASN A 188 0.31 4.45 23.90
N ASP A 189 0.52 5.59 23.25
CA ASP A 189 -0.46 6.16 22.30
C ASP A 189 -0.51 5.35 20.99
N LEU A 190 0.62 4.73 20.60
CA LEU A 190 0.80 4.12 19.28
C LEU A 190 0.83 2.58 19.31
N ILE A 191 1.15 1.96 20.45
CA ILE A 191 1.49 0.52 20.52
C ILE A 191 0.32 -0.41 20.14
N ASN A 192 -0.92 0.02 20.32
CA ASN A 192 -2.10 -0.77 20.00
C ASN A 192 -2.45 -0.77 18.49
N PHE A 193 -1.81 0.09 17.71
CA PHE A 193 -1.85 0.11 16.25
C PHE A 193 -0.58 0.81 15.74
N PRO A 194 0.59 0.15 15.74
CA PRO A 194 1.85 0.78 15.37
C PRO A 194 1.79 1.37 13.95
N PRO A 195 2.20 2.66 13.74
CA PRO A 195 1.88 3.36 12.50
C PRO A 195 2.89 3.17 11.37
N VAL A 196 4.06 2.57 11.61
CA VAL A 196 5.09 2.38 10.59
C VAL A 196 4.95 1.01 9.95
N PHE A 197 4.52 0.96 8.70
CA PHE A 197 4.40 -0.28 7.92
C PHE A 197 5.67 -0.49 7.11
N ARG A 198 6.40 -1.53 7.45
CA ARG A 198 7.71 -1.82 6.82
C ARG A 198 7.99 -3.31 6.72
N ASN A 199 8.85 -3.66 5.78
CA ASN A 199 9.45 -4.98 5.76
C ASN A 199 10.44 -5.13 6.92
N PHE A 200 10.37 -6.26 7.57
CA PHE A 200 11.24 -6.63 8.68
C PHE A 200 11.71 -8.08 8.48
N ASP A 201 13.01 -8.30 8.66
CA ASP A 201 13.59 -9.62 8.54
C ASP A 201 13.47 -10.36 9.88
N ILE A 202 12.71 -11.45 9.87
CA ILE A 202 12.40 -12.26 11.04
C ILE A 202 13.02 -13.64 10.84
N LYS A 203 13.84 -14.07 11.80
CA LYS A 203 14.32 -15.45 11.82
C LYS A 203 13.27 -16.35 12.48
N ASN A 204 12.83 -17.40 11.78
CA ASN A 204 11.79 -18.31 12.24
C ASN A 204 12.32 -19.29 13.32
N THR A 205 12.67 -18.73 14.48
CA THR A 205 13.14 -19.47 15.67
C THR A 205 11.95 -19.88 16.55
N GLU A 206 12.20 -20.74 17.53
CA GLU A 206 11.17 -21.20 18.46
C GLU A 206 10.52 -20.05 19.23
N ASP A 207 11.29 -19.06 19.66
CA ASP A 207 10.80 -17.87 20.37
C ASP A 207 9.85 -17.00 19.53
N VAL A 208 10.06 -16.98 18.20
CA VAL A 208 9.29 -16.15 17.27
C VAL A 208 7.99 -16.82 16.83
N ILE A 209 8.05 -18.11 16.46
CA ILE A 209 6.88 -18.81 15.91
C ILE A 209 6.17 -19.70 16.93
N GLY A 210 6.69 -19.80 18.14
CA GLY A 210 6.16 -20.60 19.23
C GLY A 210 6.55 -22.08 19.16
N SER A 211 6.68 -22.70 20.32
CA SER A 211 7.21 -24.08 20.46
C SER A 211 6.43 -25.11 19.66
N TYR A 212 5.10 -25.05 19.66
CA TYR A 212 4.27 -25.99 18.90
C TYR A 212 4.59 -25.96 17.39
N MET A 213 4.55 -24.77 16.79
CA MET A 213 4.81 -24.62 15.34
C MET A 213 6.27 -24.92 14.98
N TYR A 214 7.19 -24.58 15.86
CA TYR A 214 8.62 -24.89 15.67
C TYR A 214 8.86 -26.40 15.66
N GLN A 215 8.37 -27.12 16.66
CA GLN A 215 8.51 -28.58 16.75
C GLN A 215 7.79 -29.30 15.61
N TYR A 216 6.59 -28.86 15.26
CA TYR A 216 5.87 -29.34 14.08
C TYR A 216 6.69 -29.17 12.80
N GLY A 217 7.27 -27.97 12.62
CA GLY A 217 8.11 -27.68 11.46
C GLY A 217 9.39 -28.51 11.39
N LYS A 218 10.06 -28.72 12.51
CA LYS A 218 11.24 -29.62 12.61
C LYS A 218 10.87 -31.04 12.27
N LYS A 219 9.81 -31.61 12.87
CA LYS A 219 9.32 -32.95 12.61
C LYS A 219 8.99 -33.19 11.13
N ASN A 220 8.35 -32.20 10.50
CA ASN A 220 7.91 -32.29 9.11
C ASN A 220 8.92 -31.76 8.10
N LYS A 221 10.14 -31.38 8.53
CA LYS A 221 11.22 -30.85 7.69
C LYS A 221 10.79 -29.63 6.86
N ILE A 222 10.00 -28.74 7.45
CA ILE A 222 9.54 -27.53 6.78
C ILE A 222 10.74 -26.60 6.54
N SER A 223 10.93 -26.21 5.28
CA SER A 223 12.15 -25.54 4.81
C SER A 223 12.40 -24.14 5.36
N VAL A 224 11.38 -23.48 5.96
CA VAL A 224 11.49 -22.12 6.50
C VAL A 224 11.91 -22.06 7.97
N ILE A 225 11.96 -23.19 8.68
CA ILE A 225 12.41 -23.23 10.09
C ILE A 225 13.89 -22.84 10.17
N ASP A 226 14.22 -22.00 11.16
CA ASP A 226 15.54 -21.39 11.40
C ASP A 226 16.07 -20.50 10.27
N LYS A 227 15.28 -20.24 9.24
CA LYS A 227 15.63 -19.30 8.17
C LYS A 227 15.05 -17.92 8.42
N THR A 228 15.72 -16.93 7.91
CA THR A 228 15.22 -15.55 7.87
C THR A 228 14.20 -15.43 6.74
N ASP A 229 13.08 -14.79 7.06
CA ASP A 229 12.01 -14.47 6.12
C ASP A 229 11.60 -13.00 6.30
N THR A 230 11.44 -12.29 5.19
CA THR A 230 11.04 -10.88 5.21
C THR A 230 9.52 -10.80 5.33
N LYS A 231 9.03 -10.16 6.38
CA LYS A 231 7.59 -9.92 6.62
C LYS A 231 7.28 -8.44 6.60
N LEU A 232 6.20 -8.06 5.93
CA LEU A 232 5.61 -6.74 6.10
C LEU A 232 4.86 -6.70 7.44
N THR A 233 5.26 -5.81 8.31
CA THR A 233 4.72 -5.70 9.67
C THR A 233 4.54 -4.24 10.09
N MET A 234 3.86 -4.03 11.21
CA MET A 234 3.70 -2.75 11.88
C MET A 234 4.75 -2.60 12.96
N THR A 235 5.46 -1.48 12.97
CA THR A 235 6.43 -1.12 14.02
C THR A 235 6.15 0.29 14.53
N LEU A 236 6.64 0.59 15.75
CA LEU A 236 6.48 1.92 16.34
C LEU A 236 7.30 2.98 15.59
N ASP A 237 8.47 2.57 15.09
CA ASP A 237 9.41 3.43 14.36
C ASP A 237 10.22 2.62 13.34
N THR A 238 11.32 3.17 12.86
CA THR A 238 12.19 2.46 11.89
C THR A 238 13.22 1.54 12.52
N MET A 239 13.25 1.40 13.85
CA MET A 239 14.19 0.57 14.59
C MET A 239 15.66 0.85 14.24
N GLY A 240 16.01 2.12 14.05
CA GLY A 240 17.37 2.57 13.70
C GLY A 240 17.76 2.36 12.24
N GLU A 241 16.89 1.84 11.39
CA GLU A 241 17.15 1.67 9.96
C GLU A 241 16.66 2.87 9.15
N PHE A 242 17.34 3.15 8.02
CA PHE A 242 16.84 4.12 7.04
C PHE A 242 15.72 3.50 6.21
N LYS A 243 14.56 4.17 6.17
CA LYS A 243 13.41 3.79 5.35
C LYS A 243 12.94 4.97 4.51
N SER A 244 12.46 4.68 3.30
CA SER A 244 11.89 5.67 2.39
C SER A 244 10.44 5.93 2.71
N PHE A 245 10.06 7.22 2.76
CA PHE A 245 8.70 7.70 2.98
C PHE A 245 8.35 8.79 1.97
N GLY A 246 7.13 8.76 1.45
CA GLY A 246 6.51 9.88 0.76
C GLY A 246 6.08 10.97 1.75
N CYS A 247 5.98 12.22 1.27
CA CYS A 247 5.74 13.39 2.13
C CYS A 247 4.50 13.26 3.03
N TYR A 248 3.35 12.82 2.51
CA TYR A 248 2.10 12.73 3.28
C TYR A 248 2.22 11.73 4.44
N TYR A 249 2.78 10.56 4.16
CA TYR A 249 2.95 9.54 5.18
C TYR A 249 4.00 9.96 6.23
N LEU A 250 5.10 10.58 5.81
CA LEU A 250 6.11 11.08 6.74
C LEU A 250 5.56 12.20 7.63
N TRP A 251 4.81 13.16 7.08
CA TRP A 251 4.19 14.22 7.86
C TRP A 251 3.18 13.70 8.86
N PHE A 252 2.35 12.73 8.45
CA PHE A 252 1.43 12.05 9.36
C PHE A 252 2.16 11.44 10.56
N LEU A 253 3.25 10.71 10.33
CA LEU A 253 4.05 10.09 11.40
C LEU A 253 4.64 11.16 12.34
N ILE A 254 5.16 12.25 11.79
CA ILE A 254 5.70 13.38 12.56
C ILE A 254 4.60 14.04 13.42
N ASP A 255 3.43 14.32 12.84
CA ASP A 255 2.32 14.97 13.53
C ASP A 255 1.71 14.09 14.63
N HIS A 256 1.86 12.76 14.52
CA HIS A 256 1.52 11.80 15.57
C HIS A 256 2.66 11.53 16.58
N GLY A 257 3.74 12.31 16.50
CA GLY A 257 4.77 12.40 17.53
C GLY A 257 6.07 11.65 17.27
N LEU A 258 6.24 10.99 16.12
CA LEU A 258 7.54 10.43 15.74
C LEU A 258 8.54 11.53 15.41
N LYS A 259 9.83 11.27 15.66
CA LYS A 259 10.90 12.23 15.38
C LYS A 259 11.83 11.70 14.29
N VAL A 260 12.17 12.55 13.34
CA VAL A 260 13.26 12.27 12.39
C VAL A 260 14.58 12.45 13.12
N THR A 261 15.31 11.36 13.30
CA THR A 261 16.63 11.37 13.97
C THR A 261 17.77 11.45 12.99
N ASP A 262 17.57 10.99 11.74
CA ASP A 262 18.58 11.07 10.71
C ASP A 262 17.98 11.05 9.30
N ILE A 263 18.70 11.63 8.32
CA ILE A 263 18.30 11.71 6.90
C ILE A 263 19.46 11.21 6.04
N LEU A 264 19.25 10.16 5.28
CA LEU A 264 20.22 9.66 4.31
C LEU A 264 20.18 10.48 3.01
N ASN A 265 18.99 10.65 2.46
CA ASN A 265 18.77 11.42 1.24
C ASN A 265 17.32 11.91 1.14
N LEU A 266 17.10 12.88 0.27
CA LEU A 266 15.77 13.42 -0.06
C LEU A 266 15.69 13.74 -1.55
N SER A 267 14.59 13.38 -2.18
CA SER A 267 14.32 13.62 -3.60
C SER A 267 13.06 14.46 -3.79
N LEU A 268 13.14 15.46 -4.65
CA LEU A 268 12.04 16.34 -5.01
C LEU A 268 11.47 15.95 -6.38
N TYR A 269 10.15 15.92 -6.44
CA TYR A 269 9.38 15.62 -7.64
C TYR A 269 8.42 16.77 -7.95
N GLU A 270 8.14 17.00 -9.23
CA GLU A 270 7.00 17.84 -9.61
C GLU A 270 5.71 17.27 -9.00
N ALA A 271 4.88 18.15 -8.43
CA ALA A 271 3.57 17.76 -7.94
C ALA A 271 2.53 17.86 -9.07
N ASN A 272 1.67 16.84 -9.22
CA ASN A 272 0.61 16.87 -10.22
C ASN A 272 -0.69 16.19 -9.75
N LYS A 273 -1.78 16.44 -10.50
CA LYS A 273 -3.11 15.83 -10.34
C LYS A 273 -3.55 15.11 -11.62
N ALA A 274 -2.61 14.65 -12.42
CA ALA A 274 -2.87 14.18 -13.77
C ALA A 274 -3.68 12.88 -13.85
N PHE A 275 -3.73 12.10 -12.76
CA PHE A 275 -4.55 10.89 -12.67
C PHE A 275 -6.02 11.17 -12.36
N HIS A 276 -6.35 12.39 -11.88
CA HIS A 276 -7.70 12.77 -11.50
C HIS A 276 -8.76 12.54 -12.61
N PRO A 277 -8.55 12.98 -13.87
CA PRO A 277 -9.54 12.73 -14.93
C PRO A 277 -9.74 11.23 -15.22
N PHE A 278 -8.64 10.44 -15.17
CA PHE A 278 -8.70 9.00 -15.39
C PHE A 278 -9.54 8.30 -14.32
N VAL A 279 -9.29 8.58 -13.05
CA VAL A 279 -10.02 7.96 -11.94
C VAL A 279 -11.48 8.35 -11.98
N ASN A 280 -11.79 9.63 -12.16
CA ASN A 280 -13.18 10.12 -12.16
C ASN A 280 -13.99 9.56 -13.33
N GLU A 281 -13.42 9.47 -14.53
CA GLU A 281 -14.12 8.90 -15.68
C GLU A 281 -14.40 7.40 -15.48
N PHE A 282 -13.44 6.64 -14.96
CA PHE A 282 -13.63 5.22 -14.69
C PHE A 282 -14.64 4.99 -13.55
N MET A 283 -14.65 5.86 -12.54
CA MET A 283 -15.64 5.82 -11.47
C MET A 283 -17.03 6.15 -11.97
N ARG A 284 -17.18 7.19 -12.80
CA ARG A 284 -18.44 7.54 -13.42
C ARG A 284 -19.01 6.34 -14.23
N LYS A 285 -18.18 5.69 -15.03
CA LYS A 285 -18.58 4.51 -15.79
C LYS A 285 -19.00 3.34 -14.88
N ARG A 286 -18.31 3.12 -13.77
CA ARG A 286 -18.72 2.13 -12.77
C ARG A 286 -20.08 2.45 -12.17
N GLN A 287 -20.30 3.72 -11.79
CA GLN A 287 -21.58 4.19 -11.24
C GLN A 287 -22.73 3.98 -12.25
N ASP A 288 -22.52 4.36 -13.51
CA ASP A 288 -23.52 4.21 -14.57
C ASP A 288 -23.93 2.74 -14.81
N ILE A 289 -22.95 1.81 -14.74
CA ILE A 289 -23.20 0.38 -14.88
C ILE A 289 -23.96 -0.18 -13.67
N ILE A 290 -23.53 0.16 -12.45
CA ILE A 290 -24.18 -0.29 -11.21
C ILE A 290 -25.61 0.25 -11.12
N ALA A 291 -25.85 1.49 -11.58
CA ALA A 291 -27.18 2.11 -11.64
C ALA A 291 -28.05 1.61 -12.80
N GLY A 292 -27.55 0.71 -13.64
CA GLY A 292 -28.27 0.21 -14.83
C GLY A 292 -28.43 1.22 -15.96
N LYS A 293 -27.69 2.36 -15.91
CA LYS A 293 -27.75 3.41 -16.93
C LYS A 293 -26.92 3.10 -18.18
N SER A 294 -25.97 2.19 -18.08
CA SER A 294 -25.17 1.73 -19.21
C SER A 294 -24.88 0.24 -19.13
N SER A 295 -24.69 -0.38 -20.31
CA SER A 295 -24.23 -1.77 -20.42
C SER A 295 -22.70 -1.82 -20.28
N GLY A 296 -22.18 -2.89 -19.67
CA GLY A 296 -20.76 -3.10 -19.56
C GLY A 296 -20.38 -3.97 -18.36
N ASN A 297 -19.07 -4.22 -18.21
CA ASN A 297 -18.55 -4.99 -17.10
C ASN A 297 -17.90 -4.06 -16.07
N GLU A 298 -18.55 -3.84 -14.95
CA GLU A 298 -18.05 -3.02 -13.83
C GLU A 298 -16.66 -3.48 -13.37
N LYS A 299 -16.40 -4.79 -13.39
CA LYS A 299 -15.09 -5.35 -12.99
C LYS A 299 -13.95 -4.89 -13.91
N PHE A 300 -14.22 -4.63 -15.19
CA PHE A 300 -13.20 -4.11 -16.11
C PHE A 300 -12.64 -2.77 -15.61
N TYR A 301 -13.50 -1.83 -15.28
CA TYR A 301 -13.09 -0.51 -14.78
C TYR A 301 -12.40 -0.61 -13.40
N LYS A 302 -12.91 -1.47 -12.51
CA LYS A 302 -12.28 -1.73 -11.21
C LYS A 302 -10.86 -2.29 -11.37
N ILE A 303 -10.68 -3.30 -12.23
CA ILE A 303 -9.38 -3.93 -12.47
C ILE A 303 -8.42 -2.95 -13.17
N SER A 304 -8.91 -2.18 -14.14
CA SER A 304 -8.08 -1.19 -14.86
C SER A 304 -7.54 -0.10 -13.93
N MET A 305 -8.37 0.43 -13.03
CA MET A 305 -7.89 1.41 -12.04
C MET A 305 -6.89 0.78 -11.06
N ASN A 306 -7.18 -0.38 -10.51
CA ASN A 306 -6.28 -1.04 -9.55
C ASN A 306 -5.00 -1.59 -10.22
N GLY A 307 -5.05 -1.94 -11.49
CA GLY A 307 -3.91 -2.45 -12.25
C GLY A 307 -2.95 -1.38 -12.74
N SER A 308 -3.39 -0.12 -12.85
CA SER A 308 -2.60 0.96 -13.43
C SER A 308 -1.31 1.22 -12.67
N TYR A 309 -1.37 1.35 -11.33
CA TYR A 309 -0.18 1.54 -10.50
C TYR A 309 0.65 0.25 -10.34
N GLY A 310 0.00 -0.91 -10.42
CA GLY A 310 0.67 -2.20 -10.27
C GLY A 310 1.70 -2.46 -11.37
N TYR A 311 1.40 -2.03 -12.59
CA TYR A 311 2.36 -2.09 -13.70
C TYR A 311 3.59 -1.21 -13.43
N ASP A 312 3.42 -0.01 -12.90
CA ASP A 312 4.52 0.88 -12.53
C ASP A 312 5.39 0.31 -11.41
N GLY A 313 4.80 -0.46 -10.51
CA GLY A 313 5.50 -1.17 -9.44
C GLY A 313 6.18 -2.48 -9.86
N MET A 314 5.98 -2.94 -11.10
CA MET A 314 6.53 -4.22 -11.56
C MET A 314 8.06 -4.20 -11.52
N ASN A 315 8.64 -5.23 -10.89
CA ASN A 315 10.10 -5.39 -10.87
C ASN A 315 10.58 -6.08 -12.13
N THR A 316 11.01 -5.29 -13.12
CA THR A 316 11.50 -5.79 -14.41
C THR A 316 12.85 -6.52 -14.31
N GLU A 317 13.60 -6.34 -13.24
CA GLU A 317 14.88 -7.02 -13.00
C GLU A 317 14.69 -8.49 -12.62
N LYS A 318 13.53 -8.85 -12.03
CA LYS A 318 13.18 -10.24 -11.76
C LYS A 318 12.84 -11.04 -13.03
N TYR A 319 12.56 -10.35 -14.11
CA TYR A 319 12.25 -10.97 -15.39
C TYR A 319 13.49 -10.91 -16.27
N SER A 320 14.29 -11.97 -16.22
CA SER A 320 15.40 -12.18 -17.12
C SER A 320 14.93 -12.17 -18.58
N LYS A 321 15.77 -11.70 -19.48
CA LYS A 321 15.52 -11.81 -20.90
C LYS A 321 15.64 -13.26 -21.31
N VAL A 322 14.57 -13.80 -21.85
CA VAL A 322 14.56 -15.13 -22.47
C VAL A 322 14.61 -14.95 -23.99
N LYS A 323 15.54 -15.63 -24.63
CA LYS A 323 15.69 -15.67 -26.08
C LYS A 323 15.70 -17.11 -26.57
N ILE A 324 15.04 -17.34 -27.68
CA ILE A 324 15.24 -18.56 -28.48
C ILE A 324 16.20 -18.18 -29.60
N CYS A 325 17.31 -18.92 -29.76
CA CYS A 325 18.35 -18.61 -30.72
C CYS A 325 19.06 -19.88 -31.19
N ASP A 326 19.84 -19.73 -32.29
CA ASP A 326 20.73 -20.73 -32.83
C ASP A 326 21.97 -20.96 -31.95
N SER A 327 22.77 -21.99 -32.26
CA SER A 327 23.98 -22.35 -31.53
C SER A 327 24.98 -21.24 -31.40
N ASP A 328 25.22 -20.46 -32.48
CA ASP A 328 26.22 -19.40 -32.48
C ASP A 328 25.83 -18.25 -31.55
N LYS A 329 24.58 -17.83 -31.57
CA LYS A 329 24.06 -16.81 -30.67
C LYS A 329 23.92 -17.33 -29.24
N ALA A 330 23.65 -18.60 -29.06
CA ALA A 330 23.63 -19.24 -27.75
C ALA A 330 25.02 -19.22 -27.13
N TYR A 331 26.06 -19.62 -27.87
CA TYR A 331 27.44 -19.57 -27.43
C TYR A 331 27.86 -18.15 -27.04
N GLN A 332 27.61 -17.15 -27.89
CA GLN A 332 27.90 -15.74 -27.61
C GLN A 332 27.19 -15.25 -26.34
N SER A 333 26.00 -15.75 -26.07
CA SER A 333 25.26 -15.41 -24.86
C SER A 333 25.81 -16.12 -23.62
N ILE A 334 26.20 -17.39 -23.73
CA ILE A 334 26.75 -18.19 -22.64
C ILE A 334 28.08 -17.61 -22.12
N VAL A 335 28.93 -17.13 -23.01
CA VAL A 335 30.22 -16.51 -22.62
C VAL A 335 30.07 -15.07 -22.14
N SER A 336 28.85 -14.49 -22.16
CA SER A 336 28.63 -13.12 -21.67
C SER A 336 28.46 -13.08 -20.17
N ASP A 337 28.87 -11.97 -19.56
CA ASP A 337 28.72 -11.66 -18.14
C ASP A 337 27.26 -11.58 -17.66
N THR A 338 26.30 -11.54 -18.58
CA THR A 338 24.87 -11.47 -18.28
C THR A 338 24.15 -12.83 -18.32
N TYR A 339 24.85 -13.90 -18.69
CA TYR A 339 24.28 -15.24 -18.76
C TYR A 339 23.80 -15.74 -17.39
N ILE A 340 22.61 -16.30 -17.34
CA ILE A 340 22.03 -16.94 -16.15
C ILE A 340 21.90 -18.43 -16.34
N ASN A 341 21.21 -18.85 -17.41
CA ASN A 341 20.88 -20.22 -17.68
C ASN A 341 20.57 -20.43 -19.16
N GLY A 342 20.67 -21.68 -19.63
CA GLY A 342 20.27 -22.07 -20.97
C GLY A 342 19.99 -23.55 -21.10
N SER A 343 19.09 -23.89 -22.01
CA SER A 343 18.78 -25.26 -22.36
C SER A 343 18.63 -25.43 -23.86
N ARG A 344 19.10 -26.55 -24.41
CA ARG A 344 18.82 -26.96 -25.77
C ARG A 344 17.38 -27.49 -25.84
N ILE A 345 16.57 -26.93 -26.72
CA ILE A 345 15.16 -27.30 -26.89
C ILE A 345 14.89 -28.08 -28.20
N ALA A 346 15.76 -27.92 -29.18
CA ALA A 346 15.77 -28.70 -30.41
C ALA A 346 17.17 -28.69 -31.05
N ASP A 347 17.35 -29.38 -32.18
CA ASP A 347 18.59 -29.27 -32.94
C ASP A 347 18.81 -27.83 -33.39
N ASP A 348 20.01 -27.27 -33.08
CA ASP A 348 20.39 -25.89 -33.33
C ASP A 348 19.42 -24.83 -32.71
N THR A 349 18.69 -25.20 -31.69
CA THR A 349 17.74 -24.29 -31.04
C THR A 349 17.92 -24.29 -29.50
N PHE A 350 18.23 -23.12 -28.95
CA PHE A 350 18.53 -22.93 -27.57
C PHE A 350 17.61 -21.89 -26.94
N LEU A 351 17.16 -22.17 -25.71
CA LEU A 351 16.53 -21.20 -24.82
C LEU A 351 17.63 -20.61 -23.93
N ILE A 352 17.90 -19.32 -24.07
CA ILE A 352 18.91 -18.63 -23.27
C ILE A 352 18.25 -17.58 -22.38
N GLN A 353 18.59 -17.62 -21.10
CA GLN A 353 18.17 -16.67 -20.09
C GLN A 353 19.34 -15.77 -19.68
N SER A 354 19.16 -14.47 -19.73
CA SER A 354 20.20 -13.49 -19.40
C SER A 354 19.65 -12.30 -18.61
N ASN A 355 20.49 -11.70 -17.78
CA ASN A 355 20.18 -10.44 -17.10
C ASN A 355 20.32 -9.25 -18.06
N PRO A 356 19.64 -8.13 -17.83
CA PRO A 356 19.91 -6.88 -18.53
C PRO A 356 21.35 -6.41 -18.28
N LYS A 357 22.05 -5.95 -19.32
CA LYS A 357 23.43 -5.44 -19.22
C LYS A 357 23.58 -4.13 -18.42
N SER A 358 22.50 -3.41 -18.21
CA SER A 358 22.48 -2.15 -17.50
C SER A 358 21.11 -1.92 -16.87
N PHE A 359 21.09 -1.13 -15.80
CA PHE A 359 19.87 -0.62 -15.24
C PHE A 359 18.99 0.05 -16.30
N ARG A 360 17.73 -0.36 -16.37
CA ARG A 360 16.71 0.26 -17.25
C ARG A 360 15.38 0.26 -16.53
N CYS A 361 15.04 1.38 -15.94
CA CYS A 361 13.70 1.62 -15.46
C CYS A 361 12.76 1.90 -16.65
N LYS A 362 11.79 1.05 -16.90
CA LYS A 362 10.79 1.20 -17.99
C LYS A 362 9.44 1.67 -17.50
N THR A 363 9.26 1.80 -16.21
CA THR A 363 8.00 2.16 -15.55
C THR A 363 8.20 3.40 -14.70
N CYS A 364 7.12 4.09 -14.38
CA CYS A 364 7.14 5.24 -13.48
C CYS A 364 7.04 4.76 -12.02
N ILE A 365 8.09 4.12 -11.53
CA ILE A 365 8.12 3.48 -10.20
C ILE A 365 7.75 4.45 -9.05
N GLN A 366 8.04 5.75 -9.21
CA GLN A 366 7.65 6.78 -8.25
C GLN A 366 6.12 6.84 -8.09
N THR A 367 5.35 6.65 -9.16
CA THR A 367 3.89 6.57 -9.08
C THR A 367 3.44 5.43 -8.19
N ALA A 368 4.01 4.24 -8.37
CA ALA A 368 3.67 3.08 -7.54
C ALA A 368 4.07 3.28 -6.07
N PHE A 369 5.25 3.84 -5.82
CA PHE A 369 5.72 4.14 -4.47
C PHE A 369 4.79 5.12 -3.74
N PHE A 370 4.48 6.27 -4.36
CA PHE A 370 3.60 7.26 -3.74
C PHE A 370 2.16 6.76 -3.60
N THR A 371 1.66 5.95 -4.53
CA THR A 371 0.34 5.31 -4.39
C THR A 371 0.27 4.47 -3.12
N LEU A 372 1.29 3.65 -2.86
CA LEU A 372 1.33 2.80 -1.67
C LEU A 372 1.49 3.61 -0.38
N ASP A 373 2.33 4.64 -0.37
CA ASP A 373 2.55 5.45 0.84
C ASP A 373 1.35 6.37 1.12
N ASN A 374 0.74 6.97 0.09
CA ASN A 374 -0.50 7.72 0.24
C ASN A 374 -1.65 6.84 0.73
N ALA A 375 -1.69 5.57 0.29
CA ALA A 375 -2.67 4.61 0.77
C ALA A 375 -2.48 4.27 2.26
N LYS A 376 -1.24 4.10 2.72
CA LYS A 376 -0.92 3.92 4.15
C LYS A 376 -1.34 5.14 4.96
N PHE A 377 -1.00 6.34 4.49
CA PHE A 377 -1.41 7.60 5.11
C PHE A 377 -2.94 7.66 5.25
N TRP A 378 -3.68 7.44 4.16
CA TRP A 378 -5.15 7.52 4.17
C TRP A 378 -5.80 6.48 5.08
N TYR A 379 -5.29 5.25 5.07
CA TYR A 379 -5.72 4.18 5.95
C TYR A 379 -5.50 4.53 7.43
N LEU A 380 -4.34 5.06 7.77
CA LEU A 380 -4.00 5.48 9.13
C LEU A 380 -4.79 6.70 9.59
N THR A 381 -5.11 7.63 8.69
CA THR A 381 -5.96 8.79 8.97
C THR A 381 -7.33 8.34 9.49
N PHE A 382 -7.95 7.33 8.87
CA PHE A 382 -9.20 6.76 9.38
C PHE A 382 -9.06 6.19 10.79
N ILE A 383 -7.98 5.47 11.07
CA ILE A 383 -7.74 4.84 12.37
C ILE A 383 -7.45 5.91 13.45
N TYR A 384 -6.49 6.79 13.19
CA TYR A 384 -5.98 7.74 14.19
C TYR A 384 -6.82 9.00 14.31
N ASP A 385 -7.18 9.61 13.18
CA ASP A 385 -7.83 10.91 13.15
C ASP A 385 -9.35 10.83 13.21
N PHE A 386 -9.92 9.63 12.96
CA PHE A 386 -11.34 9.39 13.15
C PHE A 386 -11.60 8.40 14.30
N MET A 387 -11.26 7.10 14.13
CA MET A 387 -11.66 6.07 15.11
C MET A 387 -11.14 6.37 16.53
N PHE A 388 -9.84 6.65 16.68
CA PHE A 388 -9.26 6.89 18.02
C PHE A 388 -9.72 8.20 18.66
N LYS A 389 -10.18 9.17 17.87
CA LYS A 389 -10.76 10.41 18.41
C LYS A 389 -12.15 10.21 18.98
N CYS A 390 -13.01 9.48 18.28
CA CYS A 390 -14.43 9.41 18.66
C CYS A 390 -14.87 8.09 19.32
N LEU A 391 -14.06 7.01 19.22
CA LEU A 391 -14.40 5.72 19.83
C LEU A 391 -13.60 5.48 21.11
N ASP A 392 -14.20 4.73 22.05
CA ASP A 392 -13.52 4.28 23.27
C ASP A 392 -12.52 3.18 22.92
N THR A 393 -11.25 3.54 22.87
CA THR A 393 -10.16 2.62 22.50
C THR A 393 -10.02 1.43 23.45
N ASN A 394 -10.55 1.48 24.69
CA ASN A 394 -10.54 0.35 25.61
C ASN A 394 -11.60 -0.71 25.28
N LYS A 395 -12.54 -0.40 24.38
CA LYS A 395 -13.65 -1.26 24.00
C LYS A 395 -13.48 -1.93 22.64
N PHE A 396 -12.35 -1.80 22.00
CA PHE A 396 -12.05 -2.55 20.78
C PHE A 396 -10.57 -2.83 20.60
N HIS A 397 -10.23 -3.86 19.84
CA HIS A 397 -8.88 -4.14 19.38
C HIS A 397 -8.87 -4.63 17.93
N LEU A 398 -7.74 -4.41 17.24
CA LEU A 398 -7.50 -4.95 15.91
C LEU A 398 -7.33 -6.47 15.97
N THR A 399 -8.12 -7.22 15.21
CA THR A 399 -7.97 -8.68 15.10
C THR A 399 -7.07 -9.08 13.94
N SER A 400 -7.32 -8.48 12.78
CA SER A 400 -6.54 -8.71 11.55
C SER A 400 -6.68 -7.55 10.59
N ALA A 401 -5.72 -7.42 9.68
CA ALA A 401 -5.75 -6.48 8.57
C ALA A 401 -5.39 -7.19 7.25
N ASP A 402 -5.96 -6.74 6.13
CA ASP A 402 -5.64 -7.27 4.81
C ASP A 402 -5.72 -6.17 3.75
N THR A 403 -4.61 -5.51 3.50
CA THR A 403 -4.38 -4.51 2.45
C THR A 403 -5.24 -3.25 2.62
N ASP A 404 -6.53 -3.36 2.35
CA ASP A 404 -7.56 -2.33 2.37
C ASP A 404 -8.63 -2.56 3.44
N SER A 405 -8.56 -3.67 4.17
CA SER A 405 -9.52 -3.98 5.22
C SER A 405 -8.87 -4.08 6.61
N ALA A 406 -9.63 -3.71 7.63
CA ALA A 406 -9.30 -3.90 9.04
C ALA A 406 -10.47 -4.55 9.79
N TYR A 407 -10.19 -5.53 10.61
CA TYR A 407 -11.18 -6.24 11.41
C TYR A 407 -10.94 -5.94 12.88
N PHE A 408 -12.01 -5.57 13.58
CA PHE A 408 -11.98 -5.19 15.00
C PHE A 408 -12.93 -6.06 15.79
N ALA A 409 -12.47 -6.56 16.94
CA ALA A 409 -13.35 -7.09 17.97
C ALA A 409 -13.82 -5.93 18.84
N ILE A 410 -15.10 -5.90 19.16
CA ILE A 410 -15.76 -4.77 19.80
C ILE A 410 -16.53 -5.25 21.03
N ALA A 411 -16.41 -4.51 22.13
CA ALA A 411 -17.19 -4.67 23.33
C ALA A 411 -18.33 -3.66 23.37
N GLY A 412 -19.39 -3.93 22.61
CA GLY A 412 -20.62 -3.15 22.56
C GLY A 412 -21.68 -3.69 23.55
N ASN A 413 -22.96 -3.61 23.17
CA ASN A 413 -24.07 -4.13 23.93
C ASN A 413 -24.31 -5.63 23.64
N MET A 414 -24.23 -6.47 24.66
CA MET A 414 -24.45 -7.92 24.56
C MET A 414 -25.89 -8.30 24.23
N ASN A 415 -26.87 -7.43 24.52
CA ASN A 415 -28.28 -7.68 24.25
C ASN A 415 -28.71 -7.25 22.84
N GLU A 416 -27.83 -6.60 22.08
CA GLU A 416 -28.09 -6.16 20.72
C GLU A 416 -27.46 -7.12 19.71
N SER A 417 -27.92 -7.06 18.46
CA SER A 417 -27.35 -7.82 17.36
C SER A 417 -25.98 -7.26 16.94
N ASN A 418 -25.26 -8.01 16.11
CA ASN A 418 -23.91 -7.63 15.65
C ASN A 418 -23.88 -6.49 14.62
N ASP A 419 -25.02 -6.03 14.12
CA ASP A 419 -25.17 -4.87 13.23
C ASP A 419 -25.10 -3.52 13.95
N GLN A 420 -24.97 -3.53 15.28
CA GLN A 420 -24.73 -2.34 16.11
C GLN A 420 -23.42 -1.59 15.77
N VAL A 421 -22.50 -2.20 15.05
CA VAL A 421 -21.21 -1.69 14.57
C VAL A 421 -20.46 -0.94 15.69
N PHE A 422 -20.39 0.40 15.66
CA PHE A 422 -19.69 1.22 16.66
C PHE A 422 -20.61 1.86 17.69
N LYS A 423 -21.93 1.70 17.58
CA LYS A 423 -22.96 2.45 18.34
C LYS A 423 -22.68 2.58 19.85
N TYR A 424 -22.26 1.51 20.51
CA TYR A 424 -22.08 1.47 21.97
C TYR A 424 -20.64 1.72 22.45
N ILE A 425 -19.75 2.06 21.54
CA ILE A 425 -18.36 2.40 21.86
C ILE A 425 -18.02 3.85 21.48
N ILE A 426 -18.99 4.64 21.02
CA ILE A 426 -18.80 6.04 20.69
C ILE A 426 -18.57 6.81 22.00
N LYS A 427 -17.42 7.47 22.11
CA LYS A 427 -17.00 8.32 23.23
C LYS A 427 -17.33 9.78 22.99
N ASP A 428 -17.08 10.26 21.77
CA ASP A 428 -17.38 11.61 21.31
C ASP A 428 -18.45 11.52 20.21
N LYS A 429 -19.71 11.70 20.62
CA LYS A 429 -20.84 11.53 19.69
C LYS A 429 -20.95 12.70 18.70
N GLU A 430 -20.66 13.91 19.12
CA GLU A 430 -20.71 15.09 18.27
C GLU A 430 -19.71 14.94 17.11
N PHE A 431 -18.44 14.68 17.44
CA PHE A 431 -17.41 14.45 16.43
C PHE A 431 -17.73 13.25 15.53
N TYR A 432 -18.27 12.17 16.10
CA TYR A 432 -18.66 10.98 15.32
C TYR A 432 -19.74 11.33 14.29
N ASP A 433 -20.84 11.95 14.70
CA ASP A 433 -21.98 12.27 13.83
C ASP A 433 -21.60 13.26 12.72
N GLU A 434 -20.74 14.23 13.03
CA GLU A 434 -20.25 15.19 12.02
C GLU A 434 -19.31 14.58 10.97
N ASN A 435 -18.60 13.47 11.31
CA ASN A 435 -17.48 13.02 10.50
C ASN A 435 -17.63 11.62 9.92
N ILE A 436 -18.53 10.77 10.43
CA ILE A 436 -18.65 9.38 9.99
C ILE A 436 -18.92 9.26 8.47
N TYR A 437 -19.74 10.14 7.91
CA TYR A 437 -20.11 10.11 6.50
C TYR A 437 -19.07 10.70 5.56
N LYS A 438 -18.00 11.31 6.09
CA LYS A 438 -16.81 11.66 5.31
C LYS A 438 -16.01 10.43 4.90
N PHE A 439 -16.16 9.32 5.64
CA PHE A 439 -15.54 8.03 5.34
C PHE A 439 -16.56 6.97 4.89
N MET A 440 -17.68 6.85 5.60
CA MET A 440 -18.68 5.79 5.41
C MET A 440 -19.82 6.24 4.47
N PRO A 441 -20.62 5.31 3.93
CA PRO A 441 -21.83 5.64 3.20
C PRO A 441 -22.78 6.49 4.03
N ASP A 442 -23.36 7.51 3.42
CA ASP A 442 -24.40 8.35 4.02
C ASP A 442 -25.79 7.82 3.60
N PRO A 443 -26.60 7.28 4.54
CA PRO A 443 -27.92 6.74 4.22
C PRO A 443 -28.93 7.82 3.81
N SER A 444 -28.65 9.11 4.06
CA SER A 444 -29.51 10.21 3.63
C SER A 444 -29.31 10.57 2.15
N ILE A 445 -28.18 10.17 1.55
CA ILE A 445 -27.83 10.43 0.15
C ILE A 445 -28.17 9.18 -0.67
N ASN A 446 -29.21 9.24 -1.48
CA ASN A 446 -29.70 8.11 -2.26
C ASN A 446 -29.01 8.04 -3.62
N THR A 447 -27.68 7.92 -3.65
CA THR A 447 -26.88 7.73 -4.87
C THR A 447 -26.11 6.42 -4.82
N VAL A 448 -25.89 5.81 -5.99
CA VAL A 448 -25.07 4.58 -6.10
C VAL A 448 -23.65 4.81 -5.56
N TYR A 449 -23.13 6.01 -5.70
CA TYR A 449 -21.80 6.34 -5.20
C TYR A 449 -21.74 6.24 -3.68
N ASP A 450 -22.67 6.88 -2.99
CA ASP A 450 -22.70 6.90 -1.53
C ASP A 450 -23.14 5.55 -0.96
N GLU A 451 -24.17 4.92 -1.56
CA GLU A 451 -24.64 3.59 -1.15
C GLU A 451 -23.52 2.54 -1.15
N LYS A 452 -22.64 2.57 -2.15
CA LYS A 452 -21.51 1.64 -2.25
C LYS A 452 -20.19 2.21 -1.70
N LYS A 453 -20.12 3.51 -1.45
CA LYS A 453 -18.89 4.25 -1.10
C LYS A 453 -17.73 3.79 -1.98
N ILE A 454 -17.87 3.97 -3.28
CA ILE A 454 -16.98 3.36 -4.29
C ILE A 454 -15.52 3.83 -4.15
N LEU A 455 -15.29 5.05 -3.66
CA LEU A 455 -14.00 5.55 -3.18
C LEU A 455 -14.16 5.98 -1.72
N GLY A 456 -13.92 5.10 -0.79
CA GLY A 456 -14.09 5.42 0.62
C GLY A 456 -14.06 4.15 1.46
N CYS A 457 -14.51 4.28 2.71
CA CYS A 457 -14.58 3.19 3.66
C CYS A 457 -16.02 2.71 3.83
N CYS A 458 -16.23 1.44 4.05
CA CYS A 458 -17.54 0.90 4.42
C CYS A 458 -17.40 -0.26 5.41
N VAL A 459 -18.47 -0.55 6.12
CA VAL A 459 -18.57 -1.81 6.87
C VAL A 459 -18.87 -2.91 5.88
N GLU A 460 -17.88 -3.75 5.60
CA GLU A 460 -18.03 -4.86 4.67
C GLU A 460 -18.67 -6.10 5.31
N LYS A 461 -18.27 -6.36 6.56
CA LYS A 461 -18.67 -7.58 7.28
C LYS A 461 -18.83 -7.31 8.78
N TYR A 462 -19.76 -8.03 9.37
CA TYR A 462 -19.90 -8.11 10.81
C TYR A 462 -20.44 -9.50 11.21
N GLY A 463 -20.17 -9.91 12.45
CA GLY A 463 -20.61 -11.18 13.00
C GLY A 463 -20.33 -11.26 14.49
N ASP A 464 -20.81 -12.33 15.13
CA ASP A 464 -20.64 -12.50 16.57
C ASP A 464 -19.21 -12.95 16.90
N ASN A 465 -18.59 -13.75 16.02
CA ASN A 465 -17.33 -14.44 16.29
C ASN A 465 -16.39 -14.39 15.08
N GLN A 466 -15.09 -14.40 15.36
CA GLN A 466 -14.04 -14.54 14.35
C GLN A 466 -12.94 -15.48 14.82
N VAL A 467 -12.47 -16.33 13.89
CA VAL A 467 -11.19 -17.00 13.96
C VAL A 467 -10.35 -16.62 12.74
N ALA A 468 -9.16 -16.09 12.98
CA ALA A 468 -8.18 -15.74 11.95
C ALA A 468 -6.87 -16.48 12.20
N LEU A 469 -6.58 -17.52 11.43
CA LEU A 469 -5.41 -18.40 11.63
C LEU A 469 -4.11 -17.75 11.15
N CYS A 470 -4.18 -17.11 9.99
CA CYS A 470 -3.09 -16.32 9.40
C CYS A 470 -3.67 -15.28 8.41
N PRO A 471 -2.85 -14.38 7.85
CA PRO A 471 -3.30 -13.42 6.85
C PRO A 471 -4.09 -14.10 5.73
N LYS A 472 -5.26 -13.52 5.40
CA LYS A 472 -6.17 -14.03 4.35
C LYS A 472 -6.76 -15.42 4.60
N CYS A 473 -6.67 -15.90 5.86
CA CYS A 473 -7.22 -17.19 6.30
C CYS A 473 -8.03 -16.99 7.57
N TYR A 474 -9.34 -16.74 7.42
CA TYR A 474 -10.23 -16.46 8.54
C TYR A 474 -11.68 -16.86 8.27
N THR A 475 -12.45 -17.02 9.34
CA THR A 475 -13.90 -17.17 9.29
C THR A 475 -14.58 -16.21 10.26
N ILE A 476 -15.76 -15.69 9.88
CA ILE A 476 -16.67 -14.89 10.70
C ILE A 476 -18.03 -15.56 10.67
N TRP A 477 -18.64 -15.77 11.83
CA TRP A 477 -19.95 -16.42 11.94
C TRP A 477 -20.77 -15.87 13.10
N ASN A 478 -22.09 -16.11 13.04
CA ASN A 478 -23.04 -15.75 14.09
C ASN A 478 -23.25 -16.93 15.04
N ASN A 479 -23.74 -16.64 16.26
CA ASN A 479 -24.04 -17.66 17.27
C ASN A 479 -25.11 -18.66 16.82
N ASN A 480 -25.98 -18.30 15.87
CA ASN A 480 -26.94 -19.21 15.24
C ASN A 480 -26.28 -20.16 14.19
N GLY A 481 -24.97 -20.18 14.08
CA GLY A 481 -24.22 -21.05 13.18
C GLY A 481 -24.05 -20.52 11.73
N VAL A 482 -24.68 -19.41 11.39
CA VAL A 482 -24.59 -18.82 10.04
C VAL A 482 -23.20 -18.25 9.82
N THR A 483 -22.48 -18.79 8.82
CA THR A 483 -21.19 -18.25 8.37
C THR A 483 -21.40 -16.99 7.53
N LYS A 484 -20.87 -15.86 8.01
CA LYS A 484 -20.90 -14.56 7.32
C LYS A 484 -19.74 -14.38 6.34
N SER A 485 -18.58 -14.91 6.67
CA SER A 485 -17.40 -14.89 5.81
C SER A 485 -16.52 -16.11 6.07
N LEU A 486 -15.98 -16.65 4.98
CA LEU A 486 -14.99 -17.71 5.00
C LEU A 486 -13.95 -17.42 3.92
N LYS A 487 -12.71 -17.24 4.31
CA LYS A 487 -11.60 -16.89 3.41
C LYS A 487 -10.42 -17.83 3.63
N LEU A 488 -9.90 -18.35 2.52
CA LEU A 488 -8.63 -19.07 2.46
C LEU A 488 -8.02 -18.81 1.08
N LYS A 489 -7.13 -17.83 1.00
CA LYS A 489 -6.54 -17.41 -0.28
C LYS A 489 -5.60 -18.49 -0.81
N GLY A 490 -5.69 -18.73 -2.13
CA GLY A 490 -4.87 -19.72 -2.81
C GLY A 490 -5.44 -21.15 -2.79
N VAL A 491 -6.52 -21.38 -2.05
CA VAL A 491 -7.18 -22.69 -1.97
C VAL A 491 -8.65 -22.54 -2.38
N SER A 492 -9.16 -23.47 -3.21
CA SER A 492 -10.56 -23.53 -3.55
C SER A 492 -11.36 -24.13 -2.38
N LEU A 493 -12.12 -23.32 -1.68
CA LEU A 493 -12.97 -23.77 -0.56
C LEU A 493 -13.95 -24.83 -0.99
N LYS A 494 -14.59 -24.63 -2.17
CA LYS A 494 -15.58 -25.55 -2.72
C LYS A 494 -14.98 -26.92 -3.08
N THR A 495 -13.85 -26.92 -3.81
CA THR A 495 -13.20 -28.16 -4.25
C THR A 495 -12.68 -28.97 -3.05
N ASN A 496 -12.14 -28.29 -2.04
CA ASN A 496 -11.59 -28.92 -0.85
C ASN A 496 -12.63 -29.11 0.28
N LYS A 497 -13.90 -28.74 0.04
CA LYS A 497 -15.02 -28.86 1.00
C LYS A 497 -14.71 -28.20 2.37
N ILE A 498 -13.96 -27.10 2.37
CA ILE A 498 -13.59 -26.39 3.59
C ILE A 498 -14.78 -25.58 4.11
N VAL A 499 -15.07 -25.75 5.39
CA VAL A 499 -16.18 -25.09 6.09
C VAL A 499 -15.70 -24.32 7.32
N SER A 500 -16.57 -23.53 7.93
CA SER A 500 -16.23 -22.68 9.08
C SER A 500 -15.84 -23.48 10.33
N SER A 501 -16.35 -24.72 10.50
CA SER A 501 -15.97 -25.59 11.61
C SER A 501 -14.49 -25.95 11.57
N ASP A 502 -13.91 -26.18 10.39
CA ASP A 502 -12.49 -26.54 10.26
C ASP A 502 -11.55 -25.50 10.89
N TYR A 503 -11.97 -24.21 10.89
CA TYR A 503 -11.19 -23.14 11.53
C TYR A 503 -11.34 -23.12 13.05
N LYS A 504 -12.50 -23.54 13.57
CA LYS A 504 -12.78 -23.56 15.00
C LYS A 504 -12.02 -24.69 15.70
N ASP A 505 -11.86 -25.81 15.02
CA ASP A 505 -11.23 -27.00 15.56
C ASP A 505 -9.68 -26.89 15.65
N ILE A 506 -9.09 -25.87 15.00
CA ILE A 506 -7.65 -25.61 15.01
C ILE A 506 -7.21 -24.79 16.24
N LEU A 507 -8.10 -23.98 16.83
CA LEU A 507 -7.85 -23.08 17.96
C LEU A 507 -8.69 -23.47 19.18
#